data_9e17ee8e6106ded031b72592570685ad
#
_entry.id   9e17ee8e6106ded031b72592570685ad
#
_cell.length_a   1.000
_cell.length_b   1.000
_cell.length_c   1.000
_cell.angle_alpha   90.00
_cell.angle_beta   90.00
_cell.angle_gamma   90.00
#
_symmetry.space_group_name_H-M   'P 1'
#
loop_
_entity.id
_entity.type
_entity.pdbx_description
1 polymer ?
#
loop_
_entity_poly.entity_id
_entity_poly.type
_entity_poly.pdbx_seq_one_letter_code
_entity_poly.pdbx_strand_id
1 'polypeptide(L)'
;LSIDDTYLTRAQRQRLADRVHPLLATRGPPGTHDLPLALDTLDAASSGQPFHLPRFDKLADERVDEAQWERIDGRLDLLVFEGWFLGTPAEPEAALQTPLNALEREADADGRWRHWCNQTLADDYPALWRRFDRLWFLQPPGFAVVPQWRWQQEQALQQAAPGRSGMSRAQLERFVQFYERISRQALRTLPAIADRVIALDAHRRPLQA
;
A
#
# COMPACT_ATOMS: atom_id res chain seq x y z
N LEU A 1 -11.16 -4.74 5.45
CA LEU A 1 -10.77 -4.52 4.07
C LEU A 1 -9.36 -3.92 4.03
N SER A 2 -8.50 -4.39 3.13
CA SER A 2 -7.17 -3.83 2.88
C SER A 2 -7.16 -3.03 1.57
N ILE A 3 -6.37 -1.96 1.49
CA ILE A 3 -6.11 -1.30 0.22
C ILE A 3 -5.42 -2.27 -0.77
N ASP A 4 -4.67 -3.22 -0.25
CA ASP A 4 -4.01 -4.27 -1.03
C ASP A 4 -5.01 -5.20 -1.75
N ASP A 5 -6.26 -5.29 -1.28
CA ASP A 5 -7.33 -6.03 -1.95
C ASP A 5 -7.87 -5.31 -3.19
N THR A 6 -7.53 -4.04 -3.36
CA THR A 6 -7.97 -3.20 -4.48
C THR A 6 -6.89 -2.97 -5.53
N TYR A 7 -5.82 -3.78 -5.59
CA TYR A 7 -4.83 -3.63 -6.65
C TYR A 7 -5.45 -3.78 -8.06
N LEU A 8 -4.90 -3.03 -8.99
CA LEU A 8 -5.13 -3.24 -10.41
C LEU A 8 -4.76 -4.69 -10.80
N THR A 9 -5.49 -5.27 -11.74
CA THR A 9 -5.14 -6.57 -12.32
C THR A 9 -3.72 -6.55 -12.91
N ARG A 10 -3.11 -7.71 -13.06
CA ARG A 10 -1.78 -7.82 -13.70
C ARG A 10 -1.76 -7.19 -15.08
N ALA A 11 -2.81 -7.45 -15.89
CA ALA A 11 -2.93 -6.87 -17.21
C ALA A 11 -3.06 -5.34 -17.21
N GLN A 12 -3.77 -4.76 -16.23
CA GLN A 12 -3.87 -3.31 -16.06
C GLN A 12 -2.52 -2.70 -15.66
N ARG A 13 -1.79 -3.32 -14.71
CA ARG A 13 -0.45 -2.86 -14.32
C ARG A 13 0.55 -2.98 -15.47
N GLN A 14 0.47 -4.04 -16.28
CA GLN A 14 1.34 -4.17 -17.45
C GLN A 14 1.09 -3.04 -18.46
N ARG A 15 -0.18 -2.74 -18.78
CA ARG A 15 -0.50 -1.58 -19.65
C ARG A 15 0.01 -0.25 -19.08
N LEU A 16 -0.05 -0.11 -17.76
CA LEU A 16 0.49 1.07 -17.07
C LEU A 16 2.02 1.12 -17.17
N ALA A 17 2.68 -0.02 -17.01
CA ALA A 17 4.12 -0.16 -17.17
C ALA A 17 4.60 0.20 -18.58
N ASP A 18 3.89 -0.27 -19.59
CA ASP A 18 4.22 0.00 -21.00
C ASP A 18 4.04 1.48 -21.35
N ARG A 19 3.03 2.14 -20.78
CA ARG A 19 2.68 3.53 -21.09
C ARG A 19 3.50 4.54 -20.28
N VAL A 20 3.78 4.26 -19.02
CA VAL A 20 4.41 5.21 -18.10
C VAL A 20 5.81 4.80 -17.72
N HIS A 21 5.97 3.71 -16.96
CA HIS A 21 7.28 3.28 -16.49
C HIS A 21 7.27 1.79 -16.07
N PRO A 22 8.30 0.98 -16.45
CA PRO A 22 8.35 -0.46 -16.15
C PRO A 22 8.17 -0.84 -14.68
N LEU A 23 8.59 -0.01 -13.74
CA LEU A 23 8.41 -0.26 -12.30
C LEU A 23 6.94 -0.34 -11.87
N LEU A 24 6.00 0.17 -12.68
CA LEU A 24 4.55 0.10 -12.40
C LEU A 24 3.92 -1.28 -12.68
N ALA A 25 4.67 -2.21 -13.25
CA ALA A 25 4.28 -3.62 -13.28
C ALA A 25 4.22 -4.21 -11.86
N THR A 26 5.03 -3.69 -10.92
CA THR A 26 5.03 -4.10 -9.52
C THR A 26 3.86 -3.45 -8.79
N ARG A 27 3.03 -4.25 -8.14
CA ARG A 27 1.94 -3.75 -7.29
C ARG A 27 2.48 -3.10 -6.01
N GLY A 28 1.72 -2.20 -5.42
CA GLY A 28 2.00 -1.57 -4.13
C GLY A 28 2.16 -0.06 -4.18
N PRO A 29 3.02 0.52 -5.05
CA PRO A 29 3.17 1.96 -5.17
C PRO A 29 1.86 2.67 -5.52
N PRO A 30 1.70 3.96 -5.15
CA PRO A 30 0.57 4.77 -5.57
C PRO A 30 0.33 4.70 -7.10
N GLY A 31 -0.94 4.60 -7.49
CA GLY A 31 -1.38 4.41 -8.87
C GLY A 31 -1.48 2.96 -9.33
N THR A 32 -1.10 2.00 -8.49
CA THR A 32 -1.30 0.57 -8.80
C THR A 32 -2.54 -0.02 -8.11
N HIS A 33 -3.40 0.82 -7.54
CA HIS A 33 -4.68 0.46 -6.94
C HIS A 33 -5.83 0.90 -7.85
N ASP A 34 -6.90 0.13 -7.86
CA ASP A 34 -8.17 0.44 -8.50
C ASP A 34 -8.99 1.33 -7.53
N LEU A 35 -8.74 2.64 -7.60
CA LEU A 35 -9.39 3.60 -6.71
C LEU A 35 -10.91 3.68 -6.91
N PRO A 36 -11.45 3.59 -8.14
CA PRO A 36 -12.90 3.44 -8.33
C PRO A 36 -13.46 2.25 -7.54
N LEU A 37 -12.86 1.07 -7.66
CA LEU A 37 -13.28 -0.12 -6.90
C LEU A 37 -13.22 0.12 -5.38
N ALA A 38 -12.16 0.76 -4.88
CA ALA A 38 -12.02 1.07 -3.47
C ALA A 38 -13.14 2.03 -2.99
N LEU A 39 -13.40 3.09 -3.75
CA LEU A 39 -14.45 4.08 -3.46
C LEU A 39 -15.83 3.46 -3.49
N ASP A 40 -16.15 2.70 -4.54
CA ASP A 40 -17.45 2.01 -4.69
C ASP A 40 -17.69 1.03 -3.54
N THR A 41 -16.63 0.32 -3.10
CA THR A 41 -16.73 -0.60 -1.96
C THR A 41 -17.01 0.14 -0.64
N LEU A 42 -16.34 1.28 -0.39
CA LEU A 42 -16.57 2.07 0.82
C LEU A 42 -17.95 2.74 0.80
N ASP A 43 -18.38 3.24 -0.35
CA ASP A 43 -19.70 3.85 -0.51
C ASP A 43 -20.81 2.80 -0.33
N ALA A 44 -20.64 1.60 -0.88
CA ALA A 44 -21.56 0.48 -0.68
C ALA A 44 -21.63 0.05 0.80
N ALA A 45 -20.47 -0.08 1.46
CA ALA A 45 -20.40 -0.41 2.89
C ALA A 45 -21.15 0.61 3.78
N SER A 46 -21.13 1.88 3.38
CA SER A 46 -21.82 2.97 4.10
C SER A 46 -23.32 3.03 3.80
N SER A 47 -23.77 2.47 2.67
CA SER A 47 -25.17 2.54 2.22
C SER A 47 -26.10 1.61 2.99
N GLY A 48 -25.58 0.58 3.65
CA GLY A 48 -26.35 -0.48 4.28
C GLY A 48 -26.96 -1.49 3.29
N GLN A 49 -26.63 -1.39 2.01
CA GLN A 49 -27.02 -2.36 0.98
C GLN A 49 -26.03 -3.52 0.95
N PRO A 50 -26.47 -4.72 0.53
CA PRO A 50 -25.56 -5.84 0.33
C PRO A 50 -24.46 -5.48 -0.70
N PHE A 51 -23.21 -5.87 -0.42
CA PHE A 51 -22.09 -5.66 -1.32
C PHE A 51 -21.07 -6.80 -1.20
N HIS A 52 -20.08 -6.81 -2.09
CA HIS A 52 -19.01 -7.81 -2.08
C HIS A 52 -17.69 -7.17 -1.75
N LEU A 53 -16.90 -7.84 -0.89
CA LEU A 53 -15.55 -7.41 -0.53
C LEU A 53 -14.55 -7.84 -1.60
N PRO A 54 -13.86 -6.92 -2.27
CA PRO A 54 -12.80 -7.27 -3.20
C PRO A 54 -11.70 -8.07 -2.51
N ARG A 55 -11.07 -8.97 -3.26
CA ARG A 55 -9.94 -9.78 -2.81
C ARG A 55 -8.87 -9.85 -3.89
N PHE A 56 -7.62 -9.82 -3.44
CA PHE A 56 -6.46 -9.95 -4.30
C PHE A 56 -5.59 -11.15 -3.86
N ASP A 57 -5.34 -12.06 -4.77
CA ASP A 57 -4.41 -13.17 -4.54
C ASP A 57 -2.97 -12.70 -4.78
N LYS A 58 -2.24 -12.47 -3.69
CA LYS A 58 -0.85 -12.02 -3.74
C LYS A 58 0.11 -13.08 -4.31
N LEU A 59 -0.28 -14.36 -4.32
CA LEU A 59 0.52 -15.46 -4.88
C LEU A 59 0.34 -15.54 -6.39
N ALA A 60 -0.90 -15.49 -6.85
CA ALA A 60 -1.21 -15.43 -8.28
C ALA A 60 -0.85 -14.06 -8.89
N ASP A 61 -0.61 -13.04 -8.06
CA ASP A 61 -0.43 -11.64 -8.44
C ASP A 61 -1.61 -11.12 -9.27
N GLU A 62 -2.83 -11.52 -8.88
CA GLU A 62 -4.04 -11.21 -9.63
C GLU A 62 -5.24 -10.97 -8.68
N ARG A 63 -6.22 -10.20 -9.17
CA ARG A 63 -7.50 -10.03 -8.49
C ARG A 63 -8.27 -11.34 -8.53
N VAL A 64 -8.84 -11.72 -7.39
CA VAL A 64 -9.76 -12.87 -7.31
C VAL A 64 -11.02 -12.56 -8.11
N ASP A 65 -11.60 -13.57 -8.77
CA ASP A 65 -12.86 -13.44 -9.51
C ASP A 65 -13.96 -12.89 -8.57
N GLU A 66 -14.71 -11.91 -9.05
CA GLU A 66 -15.77 -11.24 -8.27
C GLU A 66 -16.84 -12.21 -7.76
N ALA A 67 -17.08 -13.30 -8.48
CA ALA A 67 -18.01 -14.36 -8.07
C ALA A 67 -17.57 -15.09 -6.79
N GLN A 68 -16.28 -14.96 -6.41
CA GLN A 68 -15.70 -15.57 -5.22
C GLN A 68 -15.54 -14.56 -4.05
N TRP A 69 -15.92 -13.30 -4.27
CA TRP A 69 -15.82 -12.31 -3.21
C TRP A 69 -16.87 -12.56 -2.13
N GLU A 70 -16.44 -12.34 -0.90
CA GLU A 70 -17.33 -12.45 0.26
C GLU A 70 -18.45 -11.41 0.17
N ARG A 71 -19.69 -11.89 0.24
CA ARG A 71 -20.86 -11.04 0.30
C ARG A 71 -21.09 -10.58 1.75
N ILE A 72 -21.26 -9.29 1.90
CA ILE A 72 -21.64 -8.66 3.18
C ILE A 72 -23.10 -8.23 3.08
N ASP A 73 -23.92 -8.71 4.01
CA ASP A 73 -25.32 -8.35 4.10
C ASP A 73 -25.58 -7.41 5.27
N GLY A 74 -26.36 -6.38 5.01
CA GLY A 74 -26.82 -5.44 6.03
C GLY A 74 -25.82 -4.31 6.34
N ARG A 75 -26.25 -3.47 7.29
CA ARG A 75 -25.49 -2.30 7.72
C ARG A 75 -24.32 -2.70 8.59
N LEU A 76 -23.17 -2.11 8.32
CA LEU A 76 -22.00 -2.22 9.19
C LEU A 76 -21.99 -1.10 10.22
N ASP A 77 -21.66 -1.43 11.48
CA ASP A 77 -21.42 -0.46 12.53
C ASP A 77 -20.02 0.15 12.43
N LEU A 78 -19.07 -0.63 11.90
CA LEU A 78 -17.69 -0.23 11.74
C LEU A 78 -17.05 -0.95 10.54
N LEU A 79 -16.35 -0.21 9.71
CA LEU A 79 -15.45 -0.74 8.69
C LEU A 79 -14.02 -0.33 9.01
N VAL A 80 -13.15 -1.30 9.22
CA VAL A 80 -11.71 -1.05 9.32
C VAL A 80 -11.10 -1.20 7.92
N PHE A 81 -10.60 -0.09 7.38
CA PHE A 81 -9.84 -0.07 6.13
C PHE A 81 -8.36 0.14 6.46
N GLU A 82 -7.51 -0.82 6.12
CA GLU A 82 -6.11 -0.79 6.48
C GLU A 82 -5.19 -0.69 5.26
N GLY A 83 -3.99 -0.19 5.47
CA GLY A 83 -2.97 -0.11 4.44
C GLY A 83 -1.70 0.60 4.92
N TRP A 84 -0.62 0.43 4.17
CA TRP A 84 0.70 0.87 4.59
C TRP A 84 0.96 2.39 4.42
N PHE A 85 0.10 3.13 3.69
CA PHE A 85 0.27 4.57 3.41
C PHE A 85 -1.02 5.37 3.44
N LEU A 86 -2.08 4.84 4.03
CA LEU A 86 -3.38 5.52 4.08
C LEU A 86 -3.25 6.92 4.70
N GLY A 87 -3.87 7.91 4.08
CA GLY A 87 -3.82 9.30 4.54
C GLY A 87 -2.51 10.04 4.22
N THR A 88 -1.51 9.38 3.64
CA THR A 88 -0.23 10.01 3.33
C THR A 88 -0.40 11.05 2.19
N PRO A 89 0.00 12.31 2.41
CA PRO A 89 0.02 13.32 1.35
C PRO A 89 1.21 13.14 0.41
N ALA A 90 1.10 13.68 -0.80
CA ALA A 90 2.22 13.76 -1.73
C ALA A 90 3.39 14.58 -1.16
N GLU A 91 4.60 14.30 -1.63
CA GLU A 91 5.80 15.08 -1.30
C GLU A 91 5.84 16.38 -2.13
N PRO A 92 6.49 17.45 -1.60
CA PRO A 92 6.81 18.62 -2.42
C PRO A 92 7.71 18.23 -3.60
N GLU A 93 7.51 18.86 -4.75
CA GLU A 93 8.25 18.59 -5.99
C GLU A 93 9.79 18.60 -5.79
N ALA A 94 10.27 19.51 -4.96
CA ALA A 94 11.70 19.61 -4.66
C ALA A 94 12.28 18.33 -4.00
N ALA A 95 11.47 17.56 -3.28
CA ALA A 95 11.91 16.31 -2.65
C ALA A 95 12.10 15.18 -3.67
N LEU A 96 11.52 15.29 -4.85
CA LEU A 96 11.60 14.29 -5.91
C LEU A 96 12.86 14.44 -6.79
N GLN A 97 13.58 15.54 -6.67
CA GLN A 97 14.76 15.81 -7.51
C GLN A 97 15.90 14.81 -7.25
N THR A 98 16.01 14.33 -6.01
CA THR A 98 17.08 13.41 -5.62
C THR A 98 16.54 11.99 -5.43
N PRO A 99 17.14 10.97 -6.10
CA PRO A 99 16.83 9.57 -5.85
C PRO A 99 17.09 9.19 -4.39
N LEU A 100 16.12 8.51 -3.75
CA LEU A 100 16.23 8.16 -2.34
C LEU A 100 17.09 6.90 -2.10
N ASN A 101 16.96 5.90 -2.98
CA ASN A 101 17.57 4.58 -2.81
C ASN A 101 18.17 4.04 -4.11
N ALA A 102 18.69 2.81 -4.10
CA ALA A 102 19.31 2.20 -5.27
C ALA A 102 18.30 1.93 -6.39
N LEU A 103 17.05 1.53 -6.07
CA LEU A 103 16.00 1.32 -7.07
C LEU A 103 15.76 2.60 -7.88
N GLU A 104 15.60 3.73 -7.21
CA GLU A 104 15.37 5.01 -7.88
C GLU A 104 16.60 5.47 -8.68
N ARG A 105 17.82 5.26 -8.16
CA ARG A 105 19.04 5.64 -8.89
C ARG A 105 19.27 4.81 -10.15
N GLU A 106 18.97 3.51 -10.09
CA GLU A 106 19.30 2.56 -11.15
C GLU A 106 18.18 2.39 -12.17
N ALA A 107 16.94 2.34 -11.70
CA ALA A 107 15.79 2.00 -12.53
C ALA A 107 14.83 3.19 -12.78
N ASP A 108 15.00 4.31 -12.09
CA ASP A 108 14.23 5.55 -12.25
C ASP A 108 15.17 6.79 -12.27
N ALA A 109 16.27 6.70 -13.03
CA ALA A 109 17.28 7.75 -13.06
C ALA A 109 16.72 9.11 -13.56
N ASP A 110 15.74 9.07 -14.48
CA ASP A 110 15.04 10.25 -15.00
C ASP A 110 13.92 10.77 -14.06
N GLY A 111 13.60 10.03 -12.99
CA GLY A 111 12.60 10.41 -12.01
C GLY A 111 11.15 10.18 -12.42
N ARG A 112 10.91 9.67 -13.61
CA ARG A 112 9.57 9.58 -14.18
C ARG A 112 8.62 8.72 -13.36
N TRP A 113 9.11 7.61 -12.77
CA TRP A 113 8.31 6.75 -11.92
C TRP A 113 7.93 7.44 -10.60
N ARG A 114 8.89 8.02 -9.87
CA ARG A 114 8.62 8.66 -8.57
C ARG A 114 7.75 9.90 -8.71
N HIS A 115 7.94 10.70 -9.78
CA HIS A 115 7.09 11.85 -10.06
C HIS A 115 5.65 11.42 -10.37
N TRP A 116 5.50 10.39 -11.20
CA TRP A 116 4.18 9.86 -11.54
C TRP A 116 3.45 9.28 -10.32
N CYS A 117 4.12 8.48 -9.47
CA CYS A 117 3.55 7.98 -8.22
C CYS A 117 3.13 9.12 -7.29
N ASN A 118 3.96 10.15 -7.17
CA ASN A 118 3.68 11.31 -6.32
C ASN A 118 2.51 12.14 -6.87
N GLN A 119 2.45 12.35 -8.19
CA GLN A 119 1.34 13.07 -8.82
C GLN A 119 0.02 12.31 -8.64
N THR A 120 0.01 11.00 -8.87
CA THR A 120 -1.16 10.16 -8.62
C THR A 120 -1.59 10.25 -7.15
N LEU A 121 -0.64 10.23 -6.22
CA LEU A 121 -0.93 10.39 -4.78
C LEU A 121 -1.52 11.77 -4.47
N ALA A 122 -1.12 12.82 -5.18
CA ALA A 122 -1.66 14.17 -5.02
C ALA A 122 -3.08 14.31 -5.57
N ASP A 123 -3.36 13.73 -6.74
CA ASP A 123 -4.57 13.99 -7.50
C ASP A 123 -5.70 13.00 -7.19
N ASP A 124 -5.38 11.71 -7.13
CA ASP A 124 -6.39 10.65 -7.13
C ASP A 124 -6.74 10.16 -5.71
N TYR A 125 -5.74 9.96 -4.85
CA TYR A 125 -5.95 9.39 -3.51
C TYR A 125 -6.69 10.30 -2.51
N PRO A 126 -6.69 11.63 -2.60
CA PRO A 126 -7.47 12.46 -1.68
C PRO A 126 -8.97 12.15 -1.69
N ALA A 127 -9.50 11.65 -2.81
CA ALA A 127 -10.90 11.20 -2.87
C ALA A 127 -11.17 10.03 -1.92
N LEU A 128 -10.21 9.11 -1.82
CA LEU A 128 -10.28 7.96 -0.91
C LEU A 128 -10.04 8.38 0.55
N TRP A 129 -9.06 9.27 0.80
CA TRP A 129 -8.77 9.78 2.15
C TRP A 129 -9.96 10.50 2.78
N ARG A 130 -10.77 11.19 1.99
CA ARG A 130 -11.99 11.88 2.47
C ARG A 130 -13.11 10.94 2.92
N ARG A 131 -13.02 9.62 2.65
CA ARG A 131 -13.99 8.63 3.12
C ARG A 131 -13.73 8.14 4.56
N PHE A 132 -12.59 8.50 5.15
CA PHE A 132 -12.23 8.06 6.48
C PHE A 132 -12.81 8.98 7.54
N ASP A 133 -13.63 8.44 8.45
CA ASP A 133 -14.09 9.19 9.63
C ASP A 133 -12.97 9.37 10.64
N ARG A 134 -12.06 8.39 10.73
CA ARG A 134 -10.92 8.38 11.64
C ARG A 134 -9.70 7.76 10.98
N LEU A 135 -8.55 8.37 11.22
CA LEU A 135 -7.25 7.84 10.80
C LEU A 135 -6.41 7.48 12.02
N TRP A 136 -6.05 6.20 12.12
CA TRP A 136 -5.12 5.74 13.15
C TRP A 136 -3.80 5.37 12.51
N PHE A 137 -2.72 5.89 13.06
CA PHE A 137 -1.37 5.61 12.56
C PHE A 137 -0.60 4.72 13.53
N LEU A 138 -0.29 3.50 13.11
CA LEU A 138 0.64 2.61 13.79
C LEU A 138 2.06 3.03 13.39
N GLN A 139 2.72 3.81 14.24
CA GLN A 139 4.01 4.43 13.94
C GLN A 139 5.17 3.49 14.29
N PRO A 140 5.89 2.92 13.31
CA PRO A 140 7.13 2.21 13.57
C PRO A 140 8.23 3.18 14.04
N PRO A 141 9.31 2.67 14.68
CA PRO A 141 10.45 3.51 15.12
C PRO A 141 11.13 4.28 13.98
N GLY A 142 10.95 3.81 12.74
CA GLY A 142 11.48 4.40 11.53
C GLY A 142 11.49 3.40 10.39
N PHE A 143 11.87 3.83 9.19
CA PHE A 143 11.90 2.93 8.02
C PHE A 143 12.96 1.81 8.16
N ALA A 144 14.01 2.01 8.93
CA ALA A 144 15.11 1.04 9.09
C ALA A 144 14.65 -0.35 9.60
N VAL A 145 13.51 -0.43 10.31
CA VAL A 145 12.98 -1.72 10.80
C VAL A 145 12.19 -2.48 9.72
N VAL A 146 11.74 -1.81 8.66
CA VAL A 146 10.84 -2.41 7.65
C VAL A 146 11.47 -3.60 6.92
N PRO A 147 12.73 -3.54 6.44
CA PRO A 147 13.36 -4.70 5.78
C PRO A 147 13.40 -5.93 6.69
N GLN A 148 13.72 -5.73 7.98
CA GLN A 148 13.76 -6.82 8.94
C GLN A 148 12.37 -7.41 9.23
N TRP A 149 11.37 -6.57 9.37
CA TRP A 149 9.99 -7.01 9.59
C TRP A 149 9.44 -7.79 8.39
N ARG A 150 9.74 -7.33 7.18
CA ARG A 150 9.36 -8.04 5.95
C ARG A 150 10.09 -9.37 5.82
N TRP A 151 11.36 -9.41 6.20
CA TRP A 151 12.12 -10.67 6.21
C TRP A 151 11.53 -11.70 7.19
N GLN A 152 11.19 -11.29 8.40
CA GLN A 152 10.52 -12.17 9.38
C GLN A 152 9.19 -12.70 8.84
N GLN A 153 8.41 -11.86 8.17
CA GLN A 153 7.16 -12.28 7.54
C GLN A 153 7.41 -13.30 6.42
N GLU A 154 8.39 -13.06 5.58
CA GLU A 154 8.77 -14.00 4.49
C GLU A 154 9.20 -15.35 5.04
N GLN A 155 10.03 -15.36 6.08
CA GLN A 155 10.46 -16.60 6.75
C GLN A 155 9.26 -17.36 7.35
N ALA A 156 8.32 -16.67 8.00
CA ALA A 156 7.13 -17.30 8.56
C ALA A 156 6.24 -17.92 7.45
N LEU A 157 6.10 -17.23 6.31
CA LEU A 157 5.35 -17.75 5.16
C LEU A 157 6.03 -18.99 4.53
N GLN A 158 7.35 -18.99 4.43
CA GLN A 158 8.11 -20.14 3.93
C GLN A 158 8.02 -21.34 4.87
N GLN A 159 8.04 -21.11 6.19
CA GLN A 159 7.86 -22.17 7.19
C GLN A 159 6.44 -22.76 7.14
N ALA A 160 5.42 -21.92 6.96
CA ALA A 160 4.04 -22.36 6.86
C ALA A 160 3.73 -23.11 5.55
N ALA A 161 4.50 -22.87 4.49
CA ALA A 161 4.32 -23.48 3.17
C ALA A 161 5.69 -23.86 2.55
N PRO A 162 6.34 -24.95 2.99
CA PRO A 162 7.71 -25.31 2.57
C PRO A 162 7.91 -25.53 1.06
N GLY A 163 6.83 -25.84 0.33
CA GLY A 163 6.86 -25.98 -1.13
C GLY A 163 6.75 -24.66 -1.91
N ARG A 164 6.59 -23.53 -1.22
CA ARG A 164 6.44 -22.22 -1.83
C ARG A 164 7.81 -21.63 -2.19
N SER A 165 7.94 -21.14 -3.42
CA SER A 165 9.08 -20.29 -3.79
C SER A 165 8.93 -18.93 -3.10
N GLY A 166 9.81 -18.62 -2.16
CA GLY A 166 9.87 -17.34 -1.46
C GLY A 166 10.93 -16.40 -2.04
N MET A 167 10.91 -15.14 -1.60
CA MET A 167 11.95 -14.19 -1.97
C MET A 167 13.24 -14.47 -1.19
N SER A 168 14.37 -14.40 -1.89
CA SER A 168 15.67 -14.28 -1.22
C SER A 168 15.77 -12.94 -0.48
N ARG A 169 16.71 -12.84 0.45
CA ARG A 169 16.92 -11.61 1.21
C ARG A 169 17.24 -10.41 0.28
N ALA A 170 18.08 -10.60 -0.72
CA ALA A 170 18.43 -9.54 -1.68
C ALA A 170 17.22 -9.10 -2.51
N GLN A 171 16.37 -10.04 -2.95
CA GLN A 171 15.13 -9.72 -3.65
C GLN A 171 14.17 -8.93 -2.77
N LEU A 172 14.06 -9.31 -1.50
CA LEU A 172 13.20 -8.61 -0.55
C LEU A 172 13.72 -7.20 -0.24
N GLU A 173 15.03 -7.03 -0.06
CA GLU A 173 15.64 -5.71 0.16
C GLU A 173 15.40 -4.77 -1.03
N ARG A 174 15.50 -5.29 -2.27
CA ARG A 174 15.12 -4.53 -3.47
C ARG A 174 13.62 -4.23 -3.51
N PHE A 175 12.77 -5.20 -3.17
CA PHE A 175 11.32 -5.04 -3.14
C PHE A 175 10.89 -3.95 -2.13
N VAL A 176 11.50 -3.89 -0.96
CA VAL A 176 11.18 -2.88 0.06
C VAL A 176 11.48 -1.46 -0.41
N GLN A 177 12.42 -1.27 -1.34
CA GLN A 177 12.75 0.05 -1.88
C GLN A 177 11.61 0.70 -2.67
N PHE A 178 10.68 -0.08 -3.24
CA PHE A 178 9.47 0.45 -3.88
C PHE A 178 8.57 1.25 -2.93
N TYR A 179 8.66 0.95 -1.64
CA TYR A 179 7.79 1.50 -0.59
C TYR A 179 8.48 2.59 0.22
N GLU A 180 9.80 2.71 0.13
CA GLU A 180 10.60 3.51 1.05
C GLU A 180 10.23 4.99 1.04
N ARG A 181 10.12 5.61 -0.14
CA ARG A 181 9.81 7.04 -0.28
C ARG A 181 8.50 7.40 0.42
N ILE A 182 7.44 6.70 0.06
CA ILE A 182 6.11 6.95 0.63
C ILE A 182 6.04 6.60 2.12
N SER A 183 6.70 5.53 2.57
CA SER A 183 6.78 5.20 3.99
C SER A 183 7.49 6.28 4.80
N ARG A 184 8.58 6.84 4.27
CA ARG A 184 9.28 7.97 4.92
C ARG A 184 8.42 9.23 4.94
N GLN A 185 7.65 9.49 3.89
CA GLN A 185 6.68 10.58 3.86
C GLN A 185 5.58 10.36 4.90
N ALA A 186 5.02 9.16 4.99
CA ALA A 186 4.04 8.80 6.02
C ALA A 186 4.58 9.06 7.43
N LEU A 187 5.80 8.61 7.71
CA LEU A 187 6.45 8.82 9.01
C LEU A 187 6.64 10.31 9.36
N ARG A 188 6.86 11.16 8.36
CA ARG A 188 7.02 12.61 8.57
C ARG A 188 5.69 13.34 8.79
N THR A 189 4.63 12.89 8.11
CA THR A 189 3.39 13.67 8.00
C THR A 189 2.23 13.11 8.82
N LEU A 190 2.06 11.80 8.88
CA LEU A 190 0.91 11.19 9.55
C LEU A 190 0.83 11.49 11.06
N PRO A 191 1.94 11.62 11.82
CA PRO A 191 1.84 11.99 13.24
C PRO A 191 1.11 13.30 13.51
N ALA A 192 1.11 14.23 12.52
CA ALA A 192 0.46 15.54 12.66
C ALA A 192 -1.01 15.55 12.18
N ILE A 193 -1.43 14.55 11.39
CA ILE A 193 -2.76 14.52 10.77
C ILE A 193 -3.64 13.36 11.19
N ALA A 194 -3.07 12.31 11.78
CA ALA A 194 -3.82 11.18 12.30
C ALA A 194 -4.61 11.56 13.57
N ASP A 195 -5.85 11.08 13.68
CA ASP A 195 -6.65 11.22 14.91
C ASP A 195 -6.00 10.51 16.10
N ARG A 196 -5.27 9.44 15.85
CA ARG A 196 -4.54 8.70 16.86
C ARG A 196 -3.22 8.14 16.32
N VAL A 197 -2.16 8.37 17.07
CA VAL A 197 -0.84 7.78 16.82
C VAL A 197 -0.56 6.73 17.90
N ILE A 198 -0.22 5.52 17.46
CA ILE A 198 0.19 4.41 18.32
C ILE A 198 1.65 4.10 17.97
N ALA A 199 2.58 4.59 18.80
CA ALA A 199 4.00 4.33 18.60
C ALA A 199 4.31 2.86 18.93
N LEU A 200 5.11 2.24 18.06
CA LEU A 200 5.54 0.84 18.20
C LEU A 200 7.05 0.77 18.47
N ASP A 201 7.45 -0.24 19.24
CA ASP A 201 8.86 -0.62 19.35
C ASP A 201 9.33 -1.45 18.13
N ALA A 202 10.61 -1.81 18.11
CA ALA A 202 11.18 -2.66 17.04
C ALA A 202 10.58 -4.08 16.99
N HIS A 203 9.88 -4.51 18.03
CA HIS A 203 9.16 -5.78 18.12
C HIS A 203 7.67 -5.67 17.80
N ARG A 204 7.21 -4.52 17.29
CA ARG A 204 5.80 -4.20 16.97
C ARG A 204 4.89 -4.14 18.19
N ARG A 205 5.42 -3.90 19.39
CA ARG A 205 4.61 -3.73 20.59
C ARG A 205 4.28 -2.24 20.77
N PRO A 206 3.03 -1.90 21.12
CA PRO A 206 2.70 -0.53 21.45
C PRO A 206 3.57 -0.03 22.61
N LEU A 207 4.14 1.15 22.42
CA LEU A 207 4.78 1.85 23.53
C LEU A 207 3.67 2.43 24.41
N GLN A 208 3.83 2.28 25.72
CA GLN A 208 2.92 2.91 26.68
C GLN A 208 3.06 4.44 26.54
N ALA A 209 1.92 5.13 26.43
CA ALA A 209 1.88 6.59 26.42
C ALA A 209 2.17 7.14 27.82
#